data_e7192ff6ff96352f19fecf7128e2f4ab
#
_entry.id   e7192ff6ff96352f19fecf7128e2f4ab
#
_cell.length_a   1.000
_cell.length_b   1.000
_cell.length_c   1.000
_cell.angle_alpha   90.00
_cell.angle_beta   90.00
_cell.angle_gamma   90.00
#
_symmetry.space_group_name_H-M   'P 1'
#
loop_
_entity.id
_entity.type
_entity.pdbx_description
1 polymer ?
#
loop_
_entity_poly.entity_id
_entity_poly.type
_entity_poly.pdbx_seq_one_letter_code
_entity_poly.pdbx_strand_id
1 'polypeptide(L)'
;MNTKIKQLALLVTAGFLLAACGQNKQEETTVATTVATTEATTQATTQVSSGSQTNLPKDGEATYKLDDKGAPVSIKYYFKDDIVYKQDAVYTYDPKGLGKSDEEVAAHMKKREALFKDVKGITYTTEKIDGKYVQKVTFDYNTLDFKELHKRAPQSFPTENPKPLKYSDAVKSLLKNGYVKQ
;
A
#
# COMPACT_ATOMS: atom_id res chain seq x y z
N MET A 1 -14.26 -7.77 30.55
CA MET A 1 -12.99 -7.80 29.76
C MET A 1 -13.35 -7.69 28.29
N ASN A 2 -13.27 -6.48 27.74
CA ASN A 2 -13.69 -6.23 26.36
C ASN A 2 -12.46 -6.37 25.45
N THR A 3 -12.30 -7.53 24.85
CA THR A 3 -11.32 -7.77 23.81
C THR A 3 -11.84 -7.08 22.55
N LYS A 4 -11.35 -5.88 22.28
CA LYS A 4 -11.56 -5.19 21.00
C LYS A 4 -10.89 -6.03 19.93
N ILE A 5 -11.70 -6.77 19.19
CA ILE A 5 -11.31 -7.40 17.94
C ILE A 5 -10.91 -6.25 17.00
N LYS A 6 -9.63 -5.99 16.92
CA LYS A 6 -9.10 -5.17 15.83
C LYS A 6 -9.40 -5.95 14.57
N GLN A 7 -10.46 -5.55 13.88
CA GLN A 7 -10.73 -6.02 12.53
C GLN A 7 -9.46 -5.74 11.72
N LEU A 8 -8.81 -6.81 11.32
CA LEU A 8 -7.76 -6.77 10.33
C LEU A 8 -8.44 -6.44 9.00
N ALA A 9 -8.89 -5.20 8.88
CA ALA A 9 -9.06 -4.57 7.58
C ALA A 9 -7.64 -4.44 7.01
N LEU A 10 -7.09 -5.57 6.57
CA LEU A 10 -5.92 -5.56 5.70
C LEU A 10 -6.45 -5.05 4.36
N LEU A 11 -6.70 -3.77 4.40
CA LEU A 11 -7.02 -2.96 3.25
C LEU A 11 -5.95 -3.24 2.21
N VAL A 12 -6.40 -3.56 1.05
CA VAL A 12 -5.69 -3.40 -0.23
C VAL A 12 -5.32 -1.92 -0.42
N THR A 13 -4.76 -1.30 0.61
CA THR A 13 -4.42 0.13 0.60
C THR A 13 -3.08 0.42 -0.06
N ALA A 14 -2.41 -0.62 -0.50
CA ALA A 14 -1.20 -0.44 -1.26
C ALA A 14 -1.54 -0.19 -2.74
N GLY A 15 -2.07 0.96 -3.05
CA GLY A 15 -2.20 1.38 -4.44
C GLY A 15 -3.46 2.15 -4.83
N PHE A 16 -4.51 2.15 -4.00
CA PHE A 16 -5.75 2.83 -4.36
C PHE A 16 -6.11 3.97 -3.40
N LEU A 17 -5.17 4.86 -3.17
CA LEU A 17 -5.51 6.21 -2.74
C LEU A 17 -5.72 7.07 -3.98
N LEU A 18 -6.77 6.77 -4.71
CA LEU A 18 -7.40 7.78 -5.56
C LEU A 18 -8.08 8.75 -4.61
N ALA A 19 -7.31 9.78 -4.27
CA ALA A 19 -7.70 10.85 -3.40
C ALA A 19 -9.07 11.40 -3.81
N ALA A 20 -10.02 11.29 -2.91
CA ALA A 20 -11.08 12.26 -2.84
C ALA A 20 -10.44 13.59 -2.43
N CYS A 21 -10.08 14.41 -3.39
CA CYS A 21 -9.86 15.83 -3.21
C CYS A 21 -11.22 16.49 -3.08
N GLY A 22 -11.60 16.89 -1.87
CA GLY A 22 -12.83 17.64 -1.67
C GLY A 22 -13.10 17.97 -0.21
N GLN A 23 -12.71 19.17 0.14
CA GLN A 23 -13.25 20.09 1.14
C GLN A 23 -12.55 20.25 2.48
N ASN A 24 -12.04 21.46 2.56
CA ASN A 24 -11.65 22.24 3.74
C ASN A 24 -12.59 22.07 4.95
N LYS A 25 -11.99 21.91 6.13
CA LYS A 25 -12.27 22.83 7.23
C LYS A 25 -11.05 22.94 8.14
N GLN A 26 -10.66 24.18 8.30
CA GLN A 26 -9.64 24.74 9.14
C GLN A 26 -10.16 24.75 10.59
N GLU A 27 -9.36 24.25 11.52
CA GLU A 27 -9.39 24.77 12.88
C GLU A 27 -7.95 24.86 13.41
N GLU A 28 -7.59 26.08 13.60
CA GLU A 28 -6.39 26.58 14.25
C GLU A 28 -6.52 26.39 15.76
N THR A 29 -5.50 25.85 16.41
CA THR A 29 -5.28 26.11 17.83
C THR A 29 -3.79 26.18 18.12
N THR A 30 -3.34 27.39 18.35
CA THR A 30 -2.04 27.81 18.85
C THR A 30 -1.95 27.48 20.35
N VAL A 31 -0.84 26.93 20.84
CA VAL A 31 -0.24 27.31 22.14
C VAL A 31 1.25 26.92 22.20
N ALA A 32 2.06 27.87 22.26
CA ALA A 32 3.29 28.29 22.96
C ALA A 32 4.22 27.25 23.63
N THR A 33 5.46 27.29 23.20
CA THR A 33 6.76 27.45 23.91
C THR A 33 6.97 26.86 25.30
N THR A 34 7.99 25.99 25.42
CA THR A 34 9.03 26.16 26.45
C THR A 34 10.32 25.42 26.06
N VAL A 35 11.43 26.15 26.12
CA VAL A 35 12.81 25.72 25.88
C VAL A 35 13.35 25.04 27.13
N ALA A 36 14.03 23.89 26.97
CA ALA A 36 15.05 23.44 27.94
C ALA A 36 16.17 22.69 27.22
N THR A 37 17.33 23.27 27.27
CA THR A 37 18.63 22.77 26.84
C THR A 37 19.12 21.69 27.81
N THR A 38 19.63 20.56 27.34
CA THR A 38 20.72 19.80 27.97
C THR A 38 21.43 18.89 26.97
N GLU A 39 22.74 18.81 27.14
CA GLU A 39 23.80 18.35 26.23
C GLU A 39 23.88 16.86 25.98
N ALA A 40 24.34 16.57 24.78
CA ALA A 40 25.25 15.50 24.27
C ALA A 40 25.28 14.10 24.90
N THR A 41 24.93 13.09 24.11
CA THR A 41 25.70 11.86 24.04
C THR A 41 25.57 11.29 22.62
N THR A 42 26.72 11.14 21.97
CA THR A 42 26.91 10.64 20.61
C THR A 42 26.56 9.15 20.54
N GLN A 43 25.49 8.80 19.86
CA GLN A 43 25.31 7.47 19.30
C GLN A 43 24.91 7.62 17.83
N ALA A 44 25.70 6.96 16.98
CA ALA A 44 25.50 6.95 15.54
C ALA A 44 24.14 6.33 15.20
N THR A 45 23.14 7.15 15.06
CA THR A 45 21.85 6.75 14.50
C THR A 45 21.96 6.97 13.00
N THR A 46 21.88 5.89 12.23
CA THR A 46 21.71 5.93 10.78
C THR A 46 20.51 6.84 10.49
N GLN A 47 20.79 8.05 10.05
CA GLN A 47 19.76 9.00 9.61
C GLN A 47 19.03 8.38 8.43
N VAL A 48 17.80 7.94 8.66
CA VAL A 48 16.81 7.81 7.59
C VAL A 48 16.56 9.24 7.11
N SER A 49 17.26 9.59 6.04
CA SER A 49 17.13 10.87 5.38
C SER A 49 15.67 11.05 4.96
N SER A 50 14.95 11.91 5.68
CA SER A 50 13.66 12.44 5.26
C SER A 50 13.92 13.40 4.10
N GLY A 51 14.32 12.82 2.95
CA GLY A 51 14.67 13.55 1.74
C GLY A 51 13.43 14.20 1.14
N SER A 52 13.49 15.48 1.03
CA SER A 52 12.58 16.38 0.32
C SER A 52 12.12 15.78 -1.00
N GLN A 53 10.81 15.61 -1.19
CA GLN A 53 10.15 14.95 -2.34
C GLN A 53 10.19 15.76 -3.65
N THR A 54 11.08 16.72 -3.79
CA THR A 54 11.04 17.68 -4.90
C THR A 54 11.64 17.19 -6.22
N ASN A 55 12.27 15.99 -6.26
CA ASN A 55 12.93 15.46 -7.47
C ASN A 55 12.70 13.96 -7.68
N LEU A 56 11.46 13.52 -7.68
CA LEU A 56 11.16 12.15 -8.12
C LEU A 56 11.38 12.05 -9.64
N PRO A 57 11.98 10.94 -10.14
CA PRO A 57 12.07 10.71 -11.57
C PRO A 57 10.66 10.64 -12.17
N LYS A 58 10.51 11.17 -13.40
CA LYS A 58 9.23 11.10 -14.12
C LYS A 58 9.06 9.79 -14.86
N ASP A 59 10.16 9.11 -15.18
CA ASP A 59 10.16 7.86 -15.94
C ASP A 59 10.99 6.82 -15.21
N GLY A 60 10.63 5.55 -15.38
CA GLY A 60 11.39 4.43 -14.88
C GLY A 60 10.59 3.41 -14.07
N GLU A 61 11.29 2.75 -13.17
CA GLU A 61 10.72 1.79 -12.23
C GLU A 61 11.26 2.03 -10.82
N ALA A 62 10.46 1.70 -9.81
CA ALA A 62 10.87 1.82 -8.42
C ALA A 62 10.16 0.78 -7.55
N THR A 63 10.90 0.20 -6.63
CA THR A 63 10.38 -0.80 -5.68
C THR A 63 10.31 -0.21 -4.28
N TYR A 64 9.22 -0.51 -3.59
CA TYR A 64 8.96 -0.13 -2.20
C TYR A 64 8.59 -1.36 -1.40
N LYS A 65 9.08 -1.45 -0.17
CA LYS A 65 8.75 -2.54 0.74
C LYS A 65 8.18 -2.02 2.04
N LEU A 66 7.22 -2.76 2.56
CA LEU A 66 6.74 -2.65 3.92
C LEU A 66 7.08 -3.97 4.63
N ASP A 67 7.83 -3.86 5.72
CA ASP A 67 8.09 -4.99 6.60
C ASP A 67 7.05 -4.96 7.73
N ASP A 68 5.90 -5.60 7.46
CA ASP A 68 4.84 -5.75 8.44
C ASP A 68 4.86 -7.16 9.02
N LYS A 69 4.76 -7.26 10.35
CA LYS A 69 4.86 -8.52 11.08
C LYS A 69 3.82 -9.53 10.59
N GLY A 70 4.30 -10.58 9.91
CA GLY A 70 3.47 -11.64 9.35
C GLY A 70 2.83 -11.31 7.99
N ALA A 71 2.96 -10.08 7.49
CA ALA A 71 2.40 -9.68 6.20
C ALA A 71 3.30 -8.70 5.42
N PRO A 72 4.60 -9.02 5.17
CA PRO A 72 5.45 -8.15 4.37
C PRO A 72 4.91 -7.96 2.95
N VAL A 73 5.11 -6.76 2.44
CA VAL A 73 4.63 -6.35 1.11
C VAL A 73 5.77 -5.75 0.30
N SER A 74 5.86 -6.11 -0.98
CA SER A 74 6.73 -5.47 -1.95
C SER A 74 5.90 -4.96 -3.11
N ILE A 75 6.07 -3.69 -3.48
CA ILE A 75 5.38 -3.06 -4.61
C ILE A 75 6.41 -2.48 -5.55
N LYS A 76 6.29 -2.81 -6.83
CA LYS A 76 7.11 -2.24 -7.90
C LYS A 76 6.20 -1.48 -8.86
N TYR A 77 6.48 -0.19 -9.03
CA TYR A 77 5.83 0.66 -10.03
C TYR A 77 6.67 0.78 -11.29
N TYR A 78 5.98 0.84 -12.42
CA TYR A 78 6.53 1.21 -13.73
C TYR A 78 5.77 2.45 -14.19
N PHE A 79 6.48 3.51 -14.50
CA PHE A 79 5.88 4.81 -14.75
C PHE A 79 6.60 5.57 -15.89
N LYS A 80 5.83 6.42 -16.55
CA LYS A 80 6.30 7.33 -17.60
C LYS A 80 5.54 8.65 -17.47
N ASP A 81 6.25 9.77 -17.61
CA ASP A 81 5.68 11.12 -17.45
C ASP A 81 4.92 11.30 -16.14
N ASP A 82 5.44 10.73 -15.03
CA ASP A 82 4.80 10.68 -13.71
C ASP A 82 3.50 9.85 -13.67
N ILE A 83 3.16 9.08 -14.71
CA ILE A 83 1.96 8.22 -14.74
C ILE A 83 2.38 6.76 -14.60
N VAL A 84 1.79 6.07 -13.62
CA VAL A 84 1.98 4.63 -13.45
C VAL A 84 1.15 3.90 -14.50
N TYR A 85 1.82 3.10 -15.33
CA TYR A 85 1.16 2.28 -16.33
C TYR A 85 1.11 0.79 -15.95
N LYS A 86 1.99 0.35 -15.02
CA LYS A 86 1.99 -1.02 -14.51
C LYS A 86 2.43 -1.04 -13.04
N GLN A 87 1.87 -1.96 -12.26
CA GLN A 87 2.26 -2.24 -10.89
C GLN A 87 2.37 -3.74 -10.68
N ASP A 88 3.49 -4.18 -10.12
CA ASP A 88 3.64 -5.53 -9.59
C ASP A 88 3.63 -5.46 -8.06
N ALA A 89 2.86 -6.31 -7.41
CA ALA A 89 2.82 -6.39 -5.96
C ALA A 89 2.98 -7.84 -5.49
N VAL A 90 3.80 -8.04 -4.48
CA VAL A 90 3.98 -9.32 -3.80
C VAL A 90 3.60 -9.15 -2.34
N TYR A 91 2.64 -9.94 -1.90
CA TYR A 91 2.19 -10.02 -0.53
C TYR A 91 2.56 -11.38 0.02
N THR A 92 3.14 -11.42 1.21
CA THR A 92 3.38 -12.67 1.92
C THR A 92 2.55 -12.68 3.20
N TYR A 93 1.81 -13.75 3.43
CA TYR A 93 0.98 -13.92 4.62
C TYR A 93 1.50 -15.12 5.40
N ASP A 94 2.08 -14.85 6.56
CA ASP A 94 2.50 -15.86 7.52
C ASP A 94 1.40 -16.06 8.57
N PRO A 95 0.65 -17.18 8.55
CA PRO A 95 -0.40 -17.42 9.52
C PRO A 95 0.08 -17.28 10.96
N LYS A 96 1.25 -17.82 11.28
CA LYS A 96 1.85 -17.75 12.62
C LYS A 96 2.20 -16.31 13.01
N GLY A 97 2.86 -15.57 12.09
CA GLY A 97 3.23 -14.18 12.31
C GLY A 97 2.01 -13.27 12.49
N LEU A 98 0.90 -13.58 11.81
CA LEU A 98 -0.38 -12.90 11.92
C LEU A 98 -1.22 -13.31 13.13
N GLY A 99 -0.86 -14.40 13.83
CA GLY A 99 -1.69 -14.99 14.89
C GLY A 99 -3.02 -15.52 14.37
N LYS A 100 -3.02 -16.07 13.14
CA LYS A 100 -4.17 -16.60 12.43
C LYS A 100 -4.03 -18.09 12.18
N SER A 101 -5.16 -18.79 12.02
CA SER A 101 -5.13 -20.15 11.52
C SER A 101 -4.83 -20.19 10.01
N ASP A 102 -4.36 -21.33 9.55
CA ASP A 102 -4.12 -21.54 8.11
C ASP A 102 -5.41 -21.40 7.30
N GLU A 103 -6.52 -21.91 7.83
CA GLU A 103 -7.85 -21.83 7.22
C GLU A 103 -8.35 -20.38 7.09
N GLU A 104 -8.11 -19.54 8.11
CA GLU A 104 -8.48 -18.12 8.05
C GLU A 104 -7.71 -17.40 6.97
N VAL A 105 -6.39 -17.65 6.83
CA VAL A 105 -5.58 -17.04 5.78
C VAL A 105 -5.97 -17.60 4.41
N ALA A 106 -6.20 -18.90 4.28
CA ALA A 106 -6.66 -19.52 3.03
C ALA A 106 -8.02 -18.93 2.58
N ALA A 107 -8.96 -18.74 3.51
CA ALA A 107 -10.25 -18.11 3.21
C ALA A 107 -10.09 -16.65 2.76
N HIS A 108 -9.13 -15.92 3.34
CA HIS A 108 -8.80 -14.56 2.90
C HIS A 108 -8.24 -14.57 1.46
N MET A 109 -7.33 -15.49 1.14
CA MET A 109 -6.79 -15.64 -0.22
C MET A 109 -7.87 -15.93 -1.26
N LYS A 110 -8.82 -16.82 -0.96
CA LYS A 110 -9.95 -17.11 -1.84
C LYS A 110 -10.83 -15.89 -2.12
N LYS A 111 -11.07 -15.05 -1.11
CA LYS A 111 -11.83 -13.79 -1.29
C LYS A 111 -11.09 -12.82 -2.21
N ARG A 112 -9.78 -12.72 -2.07
CA ARG A 112 -8.96 -11.87 -2.94
C ARG A 112 -8.89 -12.39 -4.37
N GLU A 113 -8.76 -13.72 -4.52
CA GLU A 113 -8.82 -14.37 -5.83
C GLU A 113 -10.15 -14.06 -6.53
N ALA A 114 -11.28 -14.24 -5.85
CA ALA A 114 -12.60 -13.95 -6.41
C ALA A 114 -12.75 -12.47 -6.85
N LEU A 115 -12.08 -11.55 -6.17
CA LEU A 115 -12.07 -10.13 -6.53
C LEU A 115 -11.34 -9.89 -7.86
N PHE A 116 -10.21 -10.55 -8.08
CA PHE A 116 -9.30 -10.26 -9.19
C PHE A 116 -9.40 -11.24 -10.37
N LYS A 117 -9.95 -12.43 -10.12
CA LYS A 117 -10.08 -13.47 -11.14
C LYS A 117 -10.83 -12.95 -12.37
N ASP A 118 -10.25 -13.19 -13.54
CA ASP A 118 -10.82 -12.87 -14.86
C ASP A 118 -11.10 -11.36 -15.08
N VAL A 119 -10.49 -10.48 -14.26
CA VAL A 119 -10.53 -9.03 -14.52
C VAL A 119 -9.47 -8.68 -15.54
N LYS A 120 -9.86 -8.07 -16.66
CA LYS A 120 -8.92 -7.61 -17.67
C LYS A 120 -7.91 -6.64 -17.07
N GLY A 121 -6.63 -6.81 -17.42
CA GLY A 121 -5.54 -5.99 -16.88
C GLY A 121 -5.04 -6.43 -15.51
N ILE A 122 -5.53 -7.54 -14.95
CA ILE A 122 -5.00 -8.14 -13.73
C ILE A 122 -4.45 -9.53 -14.00
N THR A 123 -3.25 -9.78 -13.53
CA THR A 123 -2.70 -11.12 -13.34
C THR A 123 -2.57 -11.39 -11.85
N TYR A 124 -3.08 -12.52 -11.41
CA TYR A 124 -3.14 -12.88 -10.00
C TYR A 124 -2.73 -14.33 -9.80
N THR A 125 -1.82 -14.58 -8.87
CA THR A 125 -1.44 -15.92 -8.43
C THR A 125 -1.30 -15.98 -6.92
N THR A 126 -1.61 -17.13 -6.34
CA THR A 126 -1.33 -17.44 -4.94
C THR A 126 -0.68 -18.81 -4.86
N GLU A 127 0.44 -18.87 -4.15
CA GLU A 127 1.18 -20.09 -3.89
C GLU A 127 1.37 -20.24 -2.38
N LYS A 128 1.47 -21.48 -1.88
CA LYS A 128 1.85 -21.75 -0.49
C LYS A 128 3.28 -22.26 -0.48
N ILE A 129 4.20 -21.50 0.11
CA ILE A 129 5.63 -21.77 0.18
C ILE A 129 6.04 -21.74 1.65
N ASP A 130 6.63 -22.81 2.15
CA ASP A 130 7.11 -22.94 3.54
C ASP A 130 6.06 -22.54 4.59
N GLY A 131 4.80 -22.94 4.35
CA GLY A 131 3.67 -22.64 5.24
C GLY A 131 3.13 -21.21 5.14
N LYS A 132 3.68 -20.36 4.27
CA LYS A 132 3.23 -18.99 4.03
C LYS A 132 2.52 -18.89 2.69
N TYR A 133 1.53 -18.01 2.60
CA TYR A 133 0.86 -17.70 1.33
C TYR A 133 1.57 -16.53 0.66
N VAL A 134 2.09 -16.77 -0.54
CA VAL A 134 2.71 -15.76 -1.39
C VAL A 134 1.75 -15.43 -2.52
N GLN A 135 1.30 -14.20 -2.53
CA GLN A 135 0.37 -13.68 -3.52
C GLN A 135 1.09 -12.69 -4.42
N LYS A 136 1.05 -12.92 -5.73
CA LYS A 136 1.59 -12.01 -6.73
C LYS A 136 0.43 -11.42 -7.52
N VAL A 137 0.41 -10.10 -7.65
CA VAL A 137 -0.63 -9.37 -8.38
C VAL A 137 0.04 -8.38 -9.30
N THR A 138 -0.28 -8.42 -10.58
CA THR A 138 0.10 -7.41 -11.55
C THR A 138 -1.13 -6.64 -11.99
N PHE A 139 -1.04 -5.32 -12.01
CA PHE A 139 -2.02 -4.42 -12.59
C PHE A 139 -1.41 -3.76 -13.83
N ASP A 140 -2.01 -3.97 -14.99
CA ASP A 140 -1.73 -3.21 -16.20
C ASP A 140 -2.79 -2.12 -16.35
N TYR A 141 -2.46 -0.91 -15.94
CA TYR A 141 -3.39 0.22 -15.91
C TYR A 141 -3.85 0.68 -17.30
N ASN A 142 -3.13 0.31 -18.37
CA ASN A 142 -3.55 0.63 -19.73
C ASN A 142 -4.74 -0.21 -20.20
N THR A 143 -4.93 -1.38 -19.60
CA THR A 143 -5.96 -2.35 -20.01
C THR A 143 -6.94 -2.71 -18.88
N LEU A 144 -6.73 -2.16 -17.68
CA LEU A 144 -7.47 -2.50 -16.47
C LEU A 144 -8.95 -2.16 -16.55
N ASP A 145 -9.80 -3.16 -16.31
CA ASP A 145 -11.25 -2.98 -16.25
C ASP A 145 -11.69 -2.45 -14.88
N PHE A 146 -11.63 -1.13 -14.72
CA PHE A 146 -12.08 -0.45 -13.52
C PHE A 146 -13.58 -0.57 -13.25
N LYS A 147 -14.39 -0.75 -14.30
CA LYS A 147 -15.83 -0.91 -14.16
C LYS A 147 -16.15 -2.24 -13.47
N GLU A 148 -15.49 -3.32 -13.89
CA GLU A 148 -15.66 -4.61 -13.23
C GLU A 148 -15.12 -4.61 -11.80
N LEU A 149 -13.97 -3.95 -11.54
CA LEU A 149 -13.46 -3.78 -10.17
C LEU A 149 -14.39 -2.99 -9.28
N HIS A 150 -14.93 -1.88 -9.77
CA HIS A 150 -15.92 -1.07 -9.04
C HIS A 150 -17.15 -1.90 -8.68
N LYS A 151 -17.67 -2.67 -9.63
CA LYS A 151 -18.82 -3.56 -9.39
C LYS A 151 -18.54 -4.61 -8.31
N ARG A 152 -17.33 -5.22 -8.31
CA ARG A 152 -16.95 -6.26 -7.34
C ARG A 152 -16.62 -5.72 -5.96
N ALA A 153 -16.00 -4.56 -5.88
CA ALA A 153 -15.53 -3.98 -4.63
C ALA A 153 -15.60 -2.44 -4.65
N PRO A 154 -16.80 -1.84 -4.63
CA PRO A 154 -16.98 -0.38 -4.73
C PRO A 154 -16.29 0.41 -3.60
N GLN A 155 -16.11 -0.22 -2.43
CA GLN A 155 -15.37 0.40 -1.33
C GLN A 155 -13.87 0.56 -1.61
N SER A 156 -13.29 -0.37 -2.37
CA SER A 156 -11.87 -0.37 -2.73
C SER A 156 -11.60 0.35 -4.05
N PHE A 157 -12.58 0.34 -4.95
CA PHE A 157 -12.54 0.96 -6.27
C PHE A 157 -13.75 1.88 -6.44
N PRO A 158 -13.71 3.09 -5.87
CA PRO A 158 -14.89 3.95 -5.72
C PRO A 158 -15.42 4.55 -7.02
N THR A 159 -14.72 4.37 -8.14
CA THR A 159 -15.13 4.91 -9.45
C THR A 159 -14.80 3.94 -10.58
N GLU A 160 -15.67 3.93 -11.60
CA GLU A 160 -15.46 3.16 -12.84
C GLU A 160 -14.42 3.81 -13.77
N ASN A 161 -14.19 5.11 -13.63
CA ASN A 161 -13.28 5.88 -14.47
C ASN A 161 -12.34 6.73 -13.61
N PRO A 162 -11.35 6.11 -12.95
CA PRO A 162 -10.40 6.84 -12.13
C PRO A 162 -9.48 7.70 -13.00
N LYS A 163 -9.00 8.79 -12.41
CA LYS A 163 -7.88 9.53 -13.01
C LYS A 163 -6.63 8.66 -13.07
N PRO A 164 -5.74 8.88 -14.04
CA PRO A 164 -4.46 8.18 -14.09
C PRO A 164 -3.71 8.29 -12.75
N LEU A 165 -3.14 7.18 -12.29
CA LEU A 165 -2.37 7.13 -11.06
C LEU A 165 -1.04 7.85 -11.27
N LYS A 166 -0.82 8.96 -10.57
CA LYS A 166 0.48 9.61 -10.58
C LYS A 166 1.46 8.87 -9.69
N TYR A 167 2.66 8.63 -10.19
CA TYR A 167 3.73 8.00 -9.43
C TYR A 167 4.09 8.83 -8.19
N SER A 168 4.18 10.14 -8.33
CA SER A 168 4.46 11.06 -7.23
C SER A 168 3.43 10.96 -6.09
N ASP A 169 2.13 10.83 -6.41
CA ASP A 169 1.08 10.67 -5.40
C ASP A 169 1.13 9.27 -4.75
N ALA A 170 1.40 8.24 -5.55
CA ALA A 170 1.57 6.88 -5.06
C ALA A 170 2.73 6.77 -4.06
N VAL A 171 3.90 7.34 -4.41
CA VAL A 171 5.08 7.37 -3.53
C VAL A 171 4.78 8.10 -2.23
N LYS A 172 4.18 9.28 -2.29
CA LYS A 172 3.80 10.05 -1.10
C LYS A 172 2.93 9.22 -0.15
N SER A 173 1.98 8.48 -0.71
CA SER A 173 1.12 7.59 0.05
C SER A 173 1.88 6.41 0.65
N LEU A 174 2.74 5.75 -0.13
CA LEU A 174 3.54 4.62 0.36
C LEU A 174 4.44 5.04 1.53
N LEU A 175 5.18 6.14 1.38
CA LEU A 175 6.06 6.65 2.44
C LEU A 175 5.28 7.01 3.71
N LYS A 176 4.11 7.63 3.57
CA LYS A 176 3.22 7.94 4.71
C LYS A 176 2.77 6.67 5.44
N ASN A 177 2.62 5.55 4.74
CA ASN A 177 2.22 4.26 5.29
C ASN A 177 3.41 3.37 5.70
N GLY A 178 4.62 3.93 5.79
CA GLY A 178 5.80 3.23 6.31
C GLY A 178 6.55 2.37 5.30
N TYR A 179 6.20 2.45 4.02
CA TYR A 179 7.00 1.78 2.98
C TYR A 179 8.36 2.48 2.81
N VAL A 180 9.37 1.68 2.51
CA VAL A 180 10.74 2.14 2.27
C VAL A 180 11.12 1.82 0.83
N LYS A 181 11.70 2.80 0.14
CA LYS A 181 12.25 2.61 -1.22
C LYS A 181 13.47 1.67 -1.15
N GLN A 182 13.55 0.76 -2.12
CA GLN A 182 14.67 -0.18 -2.28
C GLN A 182 15.66 0.32 -3.32
#